data_fd5db3530328d5169b9500c0dd22a87c
#
_entry.id   fd5db3530328d5169b9500c0dd22a87c
#
_cell.length_a   1.000
_cell.length_b   1.000
_cell.length_c   1.000
_cell.angle_alpha   90.00
_cell.angle_beta   90.00
_cell.angle_gamma   90.00
#
_symmetry.space_group_name_H-M   'P 1'
#
loop_
_entity.id
_entity.type
_entity.pdbx_description
1 polymer ?
#
loop_
_entity_poly.entity_id
_entity_poly.type
_entity_poly.pdbx_seq_one_letter_code
_entity_poly.pdbx_strand_id
1 'polypeptide(L)'
;MNILVIGCDQVGAALVRDLERIGHDISLIEKDPEQLKRRDSFDDYSFGGTALVGDPTDPDILKQGGVENCDAVAAVCEDDSVNLMAAQIAKNIFRREKVICRVSDPHLQVLYHKTYELDTICPTILTEQAVFRALAK
;
A
#
# COMPACT_ATOMS: atom_id res chain seq x y z
N MET A 1 12.29 -9.92 -2.05
CA MET A 1 11.38 -9.53 -3.14
C MET A 1 11.50 -8.05 -3.43
N ASN A 2 11.16 -7.66 -4.65
CA ASN A 2 10.96 -6.26 -5.01
C ASN A 2 9.50 -5.90 -4.79
N ILE A 3 9.23 -4.96 -3.89
CA ILE A 3 7.87 -4.62 -3.49
C ILE A 3 7.61 -3.14 -3.78
N LEU A 4 6.53 -2.86 -4.50
CA LEU A 4 6.05 -1.51 -4.72
C LEU A 4 5.00 -1.17 -3.67
N VAL A 5 5.30 -0.17 -2.83
CA VAL A 5 4.37 0.32 -1.81
C VAL A 5 3.79 1.67 -2.27
N ILE A 6 2.48 1.78 -2.22
CA ILE A 6 1.76 2.99 -2.59
C ILE A 6 1.15 3.60 -1.33
N GLY A 7 1.62 4.80 -0.98
CA GLY A 7 1.18 5.51 0.21
C GLY A 7 2.19 5.49 1.34
N CYS A 8 2.50 6.66 1.88
CA CYS A 8 3.50 6.84 2.92
C CYS A 8 2.91 7.56 4.16
N ASP A 9 1.68 7.16 4.53
CA ASP A 9 1.13 7.53 5.83
C ASP A 9 1.79 6.67 6.93
N GLN A 10 1.26 6.67 8.14
CA GLN A 10 1.85 5.89 9.23
C GLN A 10 1.90 4.38 8.92
N VAL A 11 0.87 3.85 8.26
CA VAL A 11 0.83 2.44 7.87
C VAL A 11 1.89 2.13 6.82
N GLY A 12 1.93 2.92 5.75
CA GLY A 12 2.89 2.74 4.67
C GLY A 12 4.33 2.87 5.15
N ALA A 13 4.62 3.88 5.95
CA ALA A 13 5.96 4.09 6.49
C ALA A 13 6.41 2.94 7.39
N ALA A 14 5.52 2.45 8.26
CA ALA A 14 5.82 1.31 9.13
C ALA A 14 6.06 0.03 8.31
N LEU A 15 5.21 -0.19 7.30
CA LEU A 15 5.33 -1.35 6.40
C LEU A 15 6.67 -1.35 5.67
N VAL A 16 7.04 -0.22 5.08
CA VAL A 16 8.31 -0.06 4.35
C VAL A 16 9.49 -0.40 5.26
N ARG A 17 9.52 0.16 6.46
CA ARG A 17 10.59 -0.08 7.41
C ARG A 17 10.72 -1.56 7.77
N ASP A 18 9.59 -2.21 8.08
CA ASP A 18 9.61 -3.62 8.48
C ASP A 18 10.01 -4.54 7.33
N LEU A 19 9.55 -4.25 6.11
CA LEU A 19 9.90 -5.03 4.93
C LEU A 19 11.38 -4.90 4.58
N GLU A 20 11.93 -3.69 4.65
CA GLU A 20 13.37 -3.48 4.42
C GLU A 20 14.22 -4.21 5.47
N ARG A 21 13.76 -4.21 6.71
CA ARG A 21 14.46 -4.85 7.82
C ARG A 21 14.66 -6.35 7.59
N ILE A 22 13.73 -7.00 6.92
CA ILE A 22 13.84 -8.44 6.59
C ILE A 22 14.40 -8.71 5.20
N GLY A 23 14.95 -7.69 4.55
CA GLY A 23 15.75 -7.86 3.33
C GLY A 23 15.03 -7.65 2.01
N HIS A 24 13.84 -7.07 2.00
CA HIS A 24 13.15 -6.75 0.75
C HIS A 24 13.60 -5.40 0.18
N ASP A 25 13.58 -5.30 -1.13
CA ASP A 25 13.87 -4.06 -1.86
C ASP A 25 12.56 -3.33 -2.12
N ILE A 26 12.46 -2.09 -1.65
CA ILE A 26 11.22 -1.33 -1.68
C ILE A 26 11.30 -0.15 -2.64
N SER A 27 10.27 -0.01 -3.47
CA SER A 27 9.98 1.22 -4.21
C SER A 27 8.71 1.83 -3.62
N LEU A 28 8.71 3.14 -3.40
CA LEU A 28 7.61 3.83 -2.75
C LEU A 28 7.07 4.93 -3.67
N ILE A 29 5.75 4.96 -3.86
CA ILE A 29 5.07 6.06 -4.55
C ILE A 29 4.19 6.78 -3.53
N GLU A 30 4.35 8.10 -3.43
CA GLU A 30 3.55 8.96 -2.58
C GLU A 30 3.14 10.20 -3.35
N LYS A 31 1.85 10.53 -3.30
CA LYS A 31 1.32 11.70 -4.00
C LYS A 31 1.71 13.01 -3.32
N ASP A 32 1.76 13.02 -1.98
CA ASP A 32 2.02 14.21 -1.17
C ASP A 32 3.48 14.25 -0.73
N PRO A 33 4.29 15.20 -1.23
CA PRO A 33 5.70 15.31 -0.84
C PRO A 33 5.88 15.57 0.66
N GLU A 34 4.91 16.17 1.33
CA GLU A 34 4.98 16.41 2.77
C GLU A 34 4.93 15.11 3.58
N GLN A 35 4.21 14.10 3.10
CA GLN A 35 4.19 12.78 3.73
C GLN A 35 5.59 12.14 3.73
N LEU A 36 6.31 12.26 2.62
CA LEU A 36 7.68 11.76 2.54
C LEU A 36 8.61 12.47 3.51
N LYS A 37 8.49 13.79 3.62
CA LYS A 37 9.29 14.60 4.56
C LYS A 37 9.01 14.21 6.00
N ARG A 38 7.75 13.99 6.36
CA ARG A 38 7.39 13.55 7.72
C ARG A 38 8.02 12.21 8.06
N ARG A 39 8.06 11.29 7.13
CA ARG A 39 8.68 9.99 7.32
C ARG A 39 10.16 10.12 7.63
N ASP A 40 10.87 10.96 6.88
CA ASP A 40 12.30 11.17 7.06
C ASP A 40 12.63 11.85 8.41
N SER A 41 11.70 12.58 8.99
CA SER A 41 11.90 13.31 10.25
C SER A 41 11.49 12.51 11.49
N PHE A 42 10.90 11.33 11.35
CA PHE A 42 10.25 10.62 12.46
C PHE A 42 11.19 9.83 13.36
N ASP A 43 12.32 9.38 12.85
CA ASP A 43 13.32 8.66 13.65
C ASP A 43 14.64 8.53 12.87
N ASP A 44 15.59 7.77 13.43
CA ASP A 44 16.90 7.53 12.82
C ASP A 44 16.84 6.55 11.64
N TYR A 45 15.66 6.19 11.18
CA TYR A 45 15.51 5.26 10.07
C TYR A 45 15.80 5.94 8.73
N SER A 46 16.71 5.37 7.98
CA SER A 46 17.08 5.83 6.64
C SER A 46 16.53 4.85 5.60
N PHE A 47 15.62 5.34 4.73
CA PHE A 47 15.05 4.53 3.67
C PHE A 47 16.08 4.23 2.59
N GLY A 48 16.37 2.94 2.36
CA GLY A 48 17.38 2.49 1.41
C GLY A 48 16.88 2.28 -0.02
N GLY A 49 15.57 2.37 -0.25
CA GLY A 49 14.98 2.15 -1.58
C GLY A 49 14.78 3.44 -2.36
N THR A 50 13.91 3.38 -3.37
CA THR A 50 13.55 4.54 -4.19
C THR A 50 12.19 5.08 -3.78
N ALA A 51 12.07 6.40 -3.72
CA ALA A 51 10.82 7.09 -3.46
C ALA A 51 10.48 8.01 -4.63
N LEU A 52 9.24 7.92 -5.12
CA LEU A 52 8.75 8.71 -6.22
C LEU A 52 7.53 9.51 -5.76
N VAL A 53 7.55 10.83 -6.00
CA VAL A 53 6.37 11.67 -5.78
C VAL A 53 5.54 11.67 -7.05
N GLY A 54 4.30 11.24 -6.97
CA GLY A 54 3.40 11.19 -8.12
C GLY A 54 2.06 10.57 -7.78
N ASP A 55 1.14 10.65 -8.73
CA ASP A 55 -0.20 10.10 -8.59
C ASP A 55 -0.18 8.59 -8.91
N PRO A 56 -0.45 7.72 -7.93
CA PRO A 56 -0.40 6.28 -8.15
C PRO A 56 -1.55 5.74 -9.02
N THR A 57 -2.52 6.57 -9.38
CA THR A 57 -3.57 6.19 -10.33
C THR A 57 -3.17 6.48 -11.79
N ASP A 58 -2.00 7.04 -12.01
CA ASP A 58 -1.42 7.26 -13.33
C ASP A 58 -0.54 6.06 -13.70
N PRO A 59 -0.86 5.32 -14.77
CA PRO A 59 -0.05 4.16 -15.19
C PRO A 59 1.41 4.51 -15.48
N ASP A 60 1.71 5.71 -15.96
CA ASP A 60 3.10 6.12 -16.22
C ASP A 60 3.88 6.30 -14.93
N ILE A 61 3.24 6.81 -13.88
CA ILE A 61 3.85 6.91 -12.55
C ILE A 61 4.10 5.52 -11.97
N LEU A 62 3.17 4.59 -12.13
CA LEU A 62 3.37 3.21 -11.70
C LEU A 62 4.54 2.56 -12.43
N LYS A 63 4.70 2.81 -13.72
CA LYS A 63 5.87 2.32 -14.48
C LYS A 63 7.17 2.90 -13.93
N GLN A 64 7.22 4.20 -13.69
CA GLN A 64 8.39 4.84 -13.11
C GLN A 64 8.74 4.26 -11.73
N GLY A 65 7.71 3.88 -10.97
CA GLY A 65 7.87 3.23 -9.67
C GLY A 65 8.25 1.75 -9.73
N GLY A 66 8.34 1.16 -10.91
CA GLY A 66 8.80 -0.21 -11.08
C GLY A 66 7.72 -1.28 -11.08
N VAL A 67 6.45 -0.92 -11.35
CA VAL A 67 5.35 -1.89 -11.34
C VAL A 67 5.54 -3.05 -12.30
N GLU A 68 6.23 -2.84 -13.41
CA GLU A 68 6.43 -3.88 -14.42
C GLU A 68 7.37 -5.00 -13.95
N ASN A 69 8.22 -4.73 -12.98
CA ASN A 69 9.26 -5.65 -12.53
C ASN A 69 9.16 -6.03 -11.05
N CYS A 70 8.17 -5.53 -10.33
CA CYS A 70 8.03 -5.85 -8.91
C CYS A 70 7.38 -7.23 -8.71
N ASP A 71 7.66 -7.83 -7.56
CA ASP A 71 7.08 -9.12 -7.18
C ASP A 71 5.73 -8.95 -6.49
N ALA A 72 5.51 -7.80 -5.85
CA ALA A 72 4.27 -7.53 -5.14
C ALA A 72 3.97 -6.03 -5.12
N VAL A 73 2.69 -5.69 -5.00
CA VAL A 73 2.21 -4.31 -4.86
C VAL A 73 1.33 -4.22 -3.62
N ALA A 74 1.56 -3.21 -2.80
CA ALA A 74 0.74 -2.91 -1.63
C ALA A 74 0.22 -1.48 -1.73
N ALA A 75 -1.07 -1.34 -2.02
CA ALA A 75 -1.73 -0.04 -2.07
C ALA A 75 -2.36 0.26 -0.72
N VAL A 76 -1.72 1.11 0.07
CA VAL A 76 -2.04 1.28 1.49
C VAL A 76 -2.18 2.75 1.94
N CYS A 77 -2.50 3.66 1.03
CA CYS A 77 -2.75 5.04 1.41
C CYS A 77 -4.11 5.20 2.13
N GLU A 78 -4.40 6.40 2.63
CA GLU A 78 -5.64 6.64 3.39
C GLU A 78 -6.90 6.69 2.52
N ASP A 79 -6.75 6.93 1.23
CA ASP A 79 -7.87 7.06 0.30
C ASP A 79 -8.18 5.71 -0.37
N ASP A 80 -9.35 5.14 -0.03
CA ASP A 80 -9.80 3.86 -0.59
C ASP A 80 -9.89 3.89 -2.11
N SER A 81 -10.37 5.01 -2.69
CA SER A 81 -10.52 5.13 -4.15
C SER A 81 -9.18 5.06 -4.87
N VAL A 82 -8.16 5.70 -4.31
CA VAL A 82 -6.80 5.64 -4.85
C VAL A 82 -6.24 4.23 -4.77
N ASN A 83 -6.39 3.58 -3.61
CA ASN A 83 -5.93 2.21 -3.41
C ASN A 83 -6.59 1.24 -4.39
N LEU A 84 -7.91 1.35 -4.54
CA LEU A 84 -8.68 0.47 -5.44
C LEU A 84 -8.27 0.69 -6.90
N MET A 85 -8.13 1.94 -7.35
CA MET A 85 -7.72 2.24 -8.71
C MET A 85 -6.30 1.74 -8.99
N ALA A 86 -5.36 2.06 -8.12
CA ALA A 86 -3.97 1.64 -8.28
C ALA A 86 -3.83 0.11 -8.29
N ALA A 87 -4.55 -0.56 -7.40
CA ALA A 87 -4.54 -2.03 -7.32
C ALA A 87 -5.10 -2.66 -8.59
N GLN A 88 -6.20 -2.13 -9.13
CA GLN A 88 -6.77 -2.64 -10.38
C GLN A 88 -5.84 -2.43 -11.56
N ILE A 89 -5.19 -1.29 -11.65
CA ILE A 89 -4.21 -1.03 -12.71
C ILE A 89 -3.05 -2.01 -12.60
N ALA A 90 -2.49 -2.19 -11.42
CA ALA A 90 -1.38 -3.11 -11.21
C ALA A 90 -1.77 -4.56 -11.58
N LYS A 91 -2.95 -4.98 -11.19
CA LYS A 91 -3.42 -6.36 -11.43
C LYS A 91 -3.84 -6.58 -12.88
N ASN A 92 -4.66 -5.69 -13.44
CA ASN A 92 -5.32 -5.93 -14.71
C ASN A 92 -4.54 -5.42 -15.92
N ILE A 93 -3.80 -4.33 -15.77
CA ILE A 93 -2.97 -3.78 -16.85
C ILE A 93 -1.56 -4.36 -16.81
N PHE A 94 -0.92 -4.33 -15.65
CA PHE A 94 0.46 -4.78 -15.51
C PHE A 94 0.60 -6.25 -15.13
N ARG A 95 -0.51 -6.94 -14.90
CA ARG A 95 -0.56 -8.40 -14.67
C ARG A 95 0.27 -8.84 -13.47
N ARG A 96 0.33 -8.01 -12.43
CA ARG A 96 0.99 -8.43 -11.18
C ARG A 96 0.09 -9.42 -10.44
N GLU A 97 0.67 -10.51 -10.00
CA GLU A 97 -0.09 -11.59 -9.35
C GLU A 97 -0.40 -11.26 -7.89
N LYS A 98 0.56 -10.65 -7.20
CA LYS A 98 0.41 -10.34 -5.78
C LYS A 98 0.15 -8.85 -5.59
N VAL A 99 -1.12 -8.50 -5.46
CA VAL A 99 -1.56 -7.12 -5.24
C VAL A 99 -2.45 -7.08 -4.02
N ILE A 100 -2.03 -6.34 -2.99
CA ILE A 100 -2.77 -6.17 -1.75
C ILE A 100 -3.28 -4.75 -1.67
N CYS A 101 -4.56 -4.59 -1.29
CA CYS A 101 -5.26 -3.31 -1.30
C CYS A 101 -5.90 -3.04 0.06
N ARG A 102 -5.56 -1.91 0.67
CA ARG A 102 -6.22 -1.42 1.86
C ARG A 102 -7.55 -0.78 1.49
N VAL A 103 -8.65 -1.24 2.11
CA VAL A 103 -9.99 -0.70 1.91
C VAL A 103 -10.63 -0.50 3.27
N SER A 104 -10.80 0.75 3.71
CA SER A 104 -11.28 1.07 5.06
C SER A 104 -12.79 0.87 5.20
N ASP A 105 -13.55 1.03 4.12
CA ASP A 105 -15.00 0.82 4.11
C ASP A 105 -15.31 -0.67 3.99
N PRO A 106 -15.95 -1.30 5.01
CA PRO A 106 -16.25 -2.74 4.95
C PRO A 106 -17.17 -3.14 3.79
N HIS A 107 -18.07 -2.27 3.37
CA HIS A 107 -18.96 -2.55 2.24
C HIS A 107 -18.20 -2.60 0.93
N LEU A 108 -17.29 -1.65 0.71
CA LEU A 108 -16.42 -1.64 -0.47
C LEU A 108 -15.48 -2.83 -0.46
N GLN A 109 -14.98 -3.22 0.71
CA GLN A 109 -14.09 -4.37 0.83
C GLN A 109 -14.75 -5.65 0.33
N VAL A 110 -15.99 -5.91 0.75
CA VAL A 110 -16.73 -7.10 0.31
C VAL A 110 -16.97 -7.06 -1.19
N LEU A 111 -17.41 -5.91 -1.71
CA LEU A 111 -17.69 -5.73 -3.14
C LEU A 111 -16.45 -6.01 -3.99
N TYR A 112 -15.32 -5.38 -3.67
CA TYR A 112 -14.12 -5.48 -4.48
C TYR A 112 -13.42 -6.82 -4.36
N HIS A 113 -13.51 -7.46 -3.21
CA HIS A 113 -12.98 -8.81 -3.04
C HIS A 113 -13.75 -9.82 -3.91
N LYS A 114 -15.09 -9.76 -3.89
CA LYS A 114 -15.92 -10.70 -4.64
C LYS A 114 -15.94 -10.40 -6.14
N THR A 115 -16.13 -9.15 -6.51
CA THR A 115 -16.35 -8.76 -7.91
C THR A 115 -15.05 -8.68 -8.71
N TYR A 116 -14.00 -8.16 -8.10
CA TYR A 116 -12.73 -7.89 -8.79
C TYR A 116 -11.60 -8.79 -8.34
N GLU A 117 -11.87 -9.73 -7.44
CA GLU A 117 -10.90 -10.70 -6.94
C GLU A 117 -9.63 -10.03 -6.39
N LEU A 118 -9.80 -8.85 -5.78
CA LEU A 118 -8.70 -8.15 -5.14
C LEU A 118 -8.44 -8.71 -3.74
N ASP A 119 -7.17 -8.84 -3.38
CA ASP A 119 -6.75 -9.22 -2.06
C ASP A 119 -6.78 -7.97 -1.17
N THR A 120 -7.75 -7.90 -0.27
CA THR A 120 -8.05 -6.68 0.48
C THR A 120 -7.82 -6.84 1.97
N ILE A 121 -7.33 -5.75 2.58
CA ILE A 121 -7.18 -5.62 4.04
C ILE A 121 -8.05 -4.46 4.50
N CYS A 122 -8.96 -4.71 5.45
CA CYS A 122 -9.86 -3.68 5.97
C CYS A 122 -9.46 -3.28 7.40
N PRO A 123 -8.85 -2.11 7.61
CA PRO A 123 -8.44 -1.66 8.94
C PRO A 123 -9.61 -1.54 9.91
N THR A 124 -10.78 -1.12 9.43
CA THR A 124 -11.99 -0.97 10.25
C THR A 124 -12.37 -2.30 10.89
N ILE A 125 -12.41 -3.37 10.08
CA ILE A 125 -12.74 -4.72 10.59
C ILE A 125 -11.65 -5.22 11.53
N LEU A 126 -10.38 -5.06 11.17
CA LEU A 126 -9.26 -5.50 12.01
C LEU A 126 -9.28 -4.81 13.36
N THR A 127 -9.52 -3.51 13.40
CA THR A 127 -9.59 -2.74 14.64
C THR A 127 -10.77 -3.18 15.48
N GLU A 128 -11.95 -3.31 14.88
CA GLU A 128 -13.17 -3.76 15.58
C GLU A 128 -12.94 -5.13 16.20
N GLN A 129 -12.40 -6.08 15.45
CA GLN A 129 -12.16 -7.43 15.94
C GLN A 129 -11.14 -7.46 17.07
N ALA A 130 -10.09 -6.65 16.99
CA ALA A 130 -9.08 -6.56 18.04
C ALA A 130 -9.68 -6.04 19.35
N VAL A 131 -10.48 -4.98 19.27
CA VAL A 131 -11.18 -4.40 20.43
C VAL A 131 -12.16 -5.40 21.02
N PHE A 132 -12.97 -6.03 20.17
CA PHE A 132 -13.94 -7.04 20.59
C PHE A 132 -13.26 -8.18 21.38
N ARG A 133 -12.17 -8.74 20.85
CA ARG A 133 -11.43 -9.81 21.52
C ARG A 133 -10.86 -9.38 22.86
N ALA A 134 -10.36 -8.15 22.94
CA ALA A 134 -9.82 -7.61 24.20
C ALA A 134 -10.90 -7.47 25.25
N LEU A 135 -12.11 -7.03 24.84
CA LEU A 135 -13.24 -6.84 25.77
C LEU A 135 -13.88 -8.15 26.17
N ALA A 136 -13.87 -9.16 25.33
CA ALA A 136 -14.53 -10.44 25.55
C ALA A 136 -13.74 -11.40 26.45
N LYS A 137 -12.53 -11.05 26.83
CA LYS A 137 -11.71 -11.88 27.74
C LYS A 137 -12.17 -11.79 29.19
#